data_98dd59e4e4faf930bfc8efe0f7eb12d3
#
_entry.id   98dd59e4e4faf930bfc8efe0f7eb12d3
#
_cell.length_a   1.000
_cell.length_b   1.000
_cell.length_c   1.000
_cell.angle_alpha   90.00
_cell.angle_beta   90.00
_cell.angle_gamma   90.00
#
_symmetry.space_group_name_H-M   'P 1'
#
loop_
_entity.id
_entity.type
_entity.pdbx_description
1 polymer ?
#
loop_
_entity_poly.entity_id
_entity_poly.type
_entity_poly.pdbx_seq_one_letter_code
_entity_poly.pdbx_strand_id
1 'polypeptide(L)'
;MKKTIWIPIMVGIVSAALILLVSEAKFVIPLGSNYSIGIGEILNTLSAALGGPIAVISTMLVISIGHYTLNPDLYTDTQFVFIVLADAFVHVCAMLVVSLLYSRALYRRARKTGIFVVGWWLTIGIYYYLILLPLQVVILNYADPGFGATYPSFAKIFFPEFLGTATITTLIWFALPARYHRPQWVES
;
A
#
# COMPACT_ATOMS: atom_id res chain seq x y z
N MET A 1 3.41 -13.13 -28.50
CA MET A 1 2.23 -12.58 -27.79
C MET A 1 2.56 -11.18 -27.29
N LYS A 2 1.90 -10.14 -27.78
CA LYS A 2 2.05 -8.78 -27.22
C LYS A 2 1.41 -8.78 -25.84
N LYS A 3 2.25 -8.68 -24.82
CA LYS A 3 1.83 -8.66 -23.43
C LYS A 3 1.02 -7.41 -23.16
N THR A 4 -0.16 -7.63 -22.59
CA THR A 4 -1.11 -6.55 -22.38
C THR A 4 -0.69 -5.77 -21.14
N ILE A 5 0.27 -4.84 -21.31
CA ILE A 5 0.70 -3.88 -20.28
C ILE A 5 -0.48 -3.10 -19.67
N TRP A 6 -1.61 -3.06 -20.41
CA TRP A 6 -2.83 -2.38 -20.00
C TRP A 6 -3.48 -2.92 -18.74
N ILE A 7 -3.38 -4.26 -18.48
CA ILE A 7 -4.02 -4.85 -17.30
C ILE A 7 -3.39 -4.31 -16.01
N PRO A 8 -2.05 -4.34 -15.82
CA PRO A 8 -1.42 -3.71 -14.66
C PRO A 8 -1.72 -2.21 -14.54
N ILE A 9 -1.72 -1.46 -15.65
CA ILE A 9 -2.07 -0.04 -15.64
C ILE A 9 -3.49 0.17 -15.14
N MET A 10 -4.46 -0.57 -15.67
CA MET A 10 -5.86 -0.47 -15.24
C MET A 10 -6.05 -0.87 -13.78
N VAL A 11 -5.36 -1.91 -13.31
CA VAL A 11 -5.36 -2.27 -11.88
C VAL A 11 -4.88 -1.08 -11.05
N GLY A 12 -3.79 -0.43 -11.44
CA GLY A 12 -3.27 0.75 -10.75
C GLY A 12 -4.24 1.92 -10.75
N ILE A 13 -4.83 2.26 -11.91
CA ILE A 13 -5.78 3.37 -12.03
C ILE A 13 -7.03 3.13 -11.18
N VAL A 14 -7.61 1.93 -11.26
CA VAL A 14 -8.82 1.57 -10.50
C VAL A 14 -8.53 1.59 -8.99
N SER A 15 -7.39 1.03 -8.57
CA SER A 15 -6.98 1.07 -7.17
C SER A 15 -6.81 2.51 -6.68
N ALA A 16 -6.15 3.36 -7.46
CA ALA A 16 -5.95 4.76 -7.13
C ALA A 16 -7.29 5.54 -7.03
N ALA A 17 -8.18 5.33 -7.97
CA ALA A 17 -9.51 5.96 -7.94
C ALA A 17 -10.31 5.55 -6.69
N LEU A 18 -10.24 4.27 -6.32
CA LEU A 18 -10.88 3.77 -5.10
C LEU A 18 -10.21 4.35 -3.84
N ILE A 19 -8.87 4.45 -3.80
CA ILE A 19 -8.13 5.03 -2.69
C ILE A 19 -8.51 6.50 -2.51
N LEU A 20 -8.54 7.29 -3.59
CA LEU A 20 -8.95 8.69 -3.53
C LEU A 20 -10.39 8.83 -3.04
N LEU A 21 -11.32 8.04 -3.59
CA LEU A 21 -12.72 8.06 -3.18
C LEU A 21 -12.88 7.76 -1.67
N VAL A 22 -12.18 6.75 -1.19
CA VAL A 22 -12.23 6.32 0.21
C VAL A 22 -11.57 7.35 1.13
N SER A 23 -10.47 7.95 0.69
CA SER A 23 -9.73 9.00 1.42
C SER A 23 -10.60 10.25 1.56
N GLU A 24 -11.18 10.74 0.48
CA GLU A 24 -12.06 11.92 0.51
C GLU A 24 -13.33 11.67 1.31
N ALA A 25 -13.89 10.47 1.24
CA ALA A 25 -15.05 10.07 2.06
C ALA A 25 -14.68 9.82 3.54
N LYS A 26 -13.39 9.89 3.91
CA LYS A 26 -12.86 9.54 5.24
C LYS A 26 -13.34 8.15 5.71
N PHE A 27 -13.45 7.24 4.76
CA PHE A 27 -13.95 5.90 5.01
C PHE A 27 -12.86 5.03 5.61
N VAL A 28 -13.01 4.70 6.89
CA VAL A 28 -12.10 3.83 7.64
C VAL A 28 -12.90 2.72 8.31
N ILE A 29 -12.28 1.57 8.52
CA ILE A 29 -12.89 0.48 9.29
C ILE A 29 -12.53 0.69 10.75
N PRO A 30 -13.49 1.06 11.62
CA PRO A 30 -13.19 1.32 13.04
C PRO A 30 -12.83 0.02 13.76
N LEU A 31 -11.76 0.09 14.55
CA LEU A 31 -11.31 -0.97 15.45
C LEU A 31 -11.40 -0.47 16.91
N GLY A 32 -12.62 -0.19 17.38
CA GLY A 32 -12.85 0.40 18.69
C GLY A 32 -12.78 1.94 18.67
N SER A 33 -12.59 2.55 19.84
CA SER A 33 -12.67 4.01 20.01
C SER A 33 -11.50 4.80 19.45
N ASN A 34 -10.30 4.18 19.32
CA ASN A 34 -9.06 4.91 19.06
C ASN A 34 -8.28 4.39 17.85
N TYR A 35 -8.75 3.37 17.16
CA TYR A 35 -8.05 2.74 16.05
C TYR A 35 -8.96 2.55 14.85
N SER A 36 -8.37 2.66 13.68
CA SER A 36 -9.05 2.39 12.42
C SER A 36 -8.10 1.73 11.43
N ILE A 37 -8.65 1.00 10.48
CA ILE A 37 -7.91 0.45 9.35
C ILE A 37 -8.17 1.33 8.14
N GLY A 38 -7.12 1.83 7.53
CA GLY A 38 -7.19 2.54 6.26
C GLY A 38 -7.45 1.57 5.11
N ILE A 39 -8.57 1.73 4.41
CA ILE A 39 -8.87 0.92 3.22
C ILE A 39 -7.82 1.16 2.13
N GLY A 40 -7.21 2.35 2.11
CA GLY A 40 -6.14 2.69 1.18
C GLY A 40 -4.98 1.69 1.22
N GLU A 41 -4.54 1.28 2.41
CA GLU A 41 -3.43 0.34 2.58
C GLU A 41 -3.78 -1.08 2.09
N ILE A 42 -5.03 -1.49 2.27
CA ILE A 42 -5.52 -2.76 1.72
C ILE A 42 -5.44 -2.74 0.19
N LEU A 43 -5.90 -1.67 -0.43
CA LEU A 43 -5.88 -1.50 -1.88
C LEU A 43 -4.45 -1.38 -2.42
N ASN A 44 -3.57 -0.64 -1.73
CA ASN A 44 -2.16 -0.50 -2.07
C ASN A 44 -1.47 -1.87 -2.12
N THR A 45 -1.61 -2.66 -1.06
CA THR A 45 -0.95 -3.97 -0.97
C THR A 45 -1.49 -4.97 -1.98
N LEU A 46 -2.80 -5.00 -2.22
CA LEU A 46 -3.41 -5.84 -3.26
C LEU A 46 -3.01 -5.42 -4.67
N SER A 47 -3.01 -4.12 -4.96
CA SER A 47 -2.57 -3.57 -6.24
C SER A 47 -1.11 -3.97 -6.52
N ALA A 48 -0.23 -3.85 -5.52
CA ALA A 48 1.17 -4.23 -5.62
C ALA A 48 1.35 -5.73 -5.89
N ALA A 49 0.61 -6.58 -5.19
CA ALA A 49 0.71 -8.03 -5.35
C ALA A 49 0.19 -8.50 -6.71
N LEU A 50 -0.98 -8.04 -7.12
CA LEU A 50 -1.68 -8.54 -8.31
C LEU A 50 -1.23 -7.83 -9.59
N GLY A 51 -1.05 -6.52 -9.53
CA GLY A 51 -0.70 -5.69 -10.69
C GLY A 51 0.79 -5.43 -10.88
N GLY A 52 1.60 -5.68 -9.84
CA GLY A 52 3.06 -5.55 -9.90
C GLY A 52 3.58 -4.12 -9.98
N PRO A 53 4.87 -3.94 -10.36
CA PRO A 53 5.53 -2.63 -10.36
C PRO A 53 4.83 -1.57 -11.21
N ILE A 54 4.24 -1.96 -12.32
CA ILE A 54 3.52 -1.03 -13.21
C ILE A 54 2.26 -0.50 -12.52
N ALA A 55 1.51 -1.39 -11.85
CA ALA A 55 0.34 -0.96 -11.09
C ALA A 55 0.74 -0.05 -9.91
N VAL A 56 1.84 -0.34 -9.21
CA VAL A 56 2.37 0.52 -8.15
C VAL A 56 2.62 1.94 -8.65
N ILE A 57 3.37 2.07 -9.75
CA ILE A 57 3.69 3.38 -10.34
C ILE A 57 2.40 4.09 -10.78
N SER A 58 1.51 3.38 -11.47
CA SER A 58 0.24 3.95 -11.93
C SER A 58 -0.64 4.40 -10.76
N THR A 59 -0.72 3.61 -9.69
CA THR A 59 -1.49 3.95 -8.48
C THR A 59 -0.96 5.24 -7.88
N MET A 60 0.35 5.35 -7.64
CA MET A 60 0.94 6.52 -7.00
C MET A 60 0.85 7.77 -7.85
N LEU A 61 1.05 7.68 -9.17
CA LEU A 61 0.87 8.81 -10.08
C LEU A 61 -0.56 9.36 -10.04
N VAL A 62 -1.56 8.47 -10.12
CA VAL A 62 -2.97 8.89 -10.11
C VAL A 62 -3.36 9.47 -8.75
N ILE A 63 -2.90 8.87 -7.64
CA ILE A 63 -3.15 9.42 -6.30
C ILE A 63 -2.53 10.82 -6.16
N SER A 64 -1.26 10.99 -6.55
CA SER A 64 -0.57 12.28 -6.44
C SER A 64 -1.26 13.36 -7.28
N ILE A 65 -1.64 13.06 -8.52
CA ILE A 65 -2.39 13.99 -9.38
C ILE A 65 -3.76 14.29 -8.79
N GLY A 66 -4.46 13.26 -8.31
CA GLY A 66 -5.79 13.41 -7.72
C GLY A 66 -5.77 14.28 -6.47
N HIS A 67 -4.86 14.05 -5.54
CA HIS A 67 -4.71 14.89 -4.35
C HIS A 67 -4.38 16.34 -4.71
N TYR A 68 -3.47 16.57 -5.66
CA TYR A 68 -3.18 17.93 -6.13
C TYR A 68 -4.41 18.61 -6.73
N THR A 69 -5.20 17.87 -7.52
CA THR A 69 -6.38 18.43 -8.20
C THR A 69 -7.51 18.74 -7.21
N LEU A 70 -7.70 17.89 -6.20
CA LEU A 70 -8.77 18.02 -5.21
C LEU A 70 -8.45 19.06 -4.14
N ASN A 71 -7.16 19.28 -3.82
CA ASN A 71 -6.71 20.15 -2.74
C ASN A 71 -5.58 21.10 -3.17
N PRO A 72 -5.78 21.93 -4.22
CA PRO A 72 -4.70 22.75 -4.79
C PRO A 72 -4.09 23.73 -3.76
N ASP A 73 -4.89 24.25 -2.84
CA ASP A 73 -4.45 25.22 -1.84
C ASP A 73 -3.41 24.65 -0.86
N LEU A 74 -3.46 23.36 -0.56
CA LEU A 74 -2.48 22.70 0.31
C LEU A 74 -1.09 22.63 -0.33
N TYR A 75 -1.01 22.62 -1.65
CA TYR A 75 0.25 22.52 -2.39
C TYR A 75 0.96 23.88 -2.60
N THR A 76 0.45 24.93 -2.00
CA THR A 76 1.16 26.23 -1.91
C THR A 76 2.23 26.22 -0.82
N ASP A 77 2.12 25.34 0.17
CA ASP A 77 3.10 25.16 1.23
C ASP A 77 4.20 24.17 0.80
N THR A 78 5.43 24.66 0.71
CA THR A 78 6.59 23.86 0.31
C THR A 78 6.87 22.69 1.26
N GLN A 79 6.63 22.86 2.56
CA GLN A 79 6.82 21.82 3.56
C GLN A 79 5.79 20.70 3.37
N PHE A 80 4.53 21.07 3.13
CA PHE A 80 3.47 20.10 2.83
C PHE A 80 3.77 19.31 1.56
N VAL A 81 4.20 19.99 0.49
CA VAL A 81 4.60 19.35 -0.78
C VAL A 81 5.73 18.34 -0.55
N PHE A 82 6.73 18.71 0.25
CA PHE A 82 7.82 17.80 0.60
C PHE A 82 7.31 16.55 1.31
N ILE A 83 6.46 16.68 2.32
CA ILE A 83 5.89 15.55 3.08
C ILE A 83 5.12 14.62 2.14
N VAL A 84 4.25 15.17 1.30
CA VAL A 84 3.42 14.36 0.37
C VAL A 84 4.28 13.59 -0.65
N LEU A 85 5.28 14.26 -1.24
CA LEU A 85 6.17 13.60 -2.21
C LEU A 85 7.05 12.54 -1.55
N ALA A 86 7.57 12.82 -0.35
CA ALA A 86 8.38 11.88 0.41
C ALA A 86 7.55 10.66 0.83
N ASP A 87 6.32 10.87 1.32
CA ASP A 87 5.38 9.79 1.69
C ASP A 87 5.01 8.94 0.47
N ALA A 88 4.69 9.55 -0.67
CA ALA A 88 4.44 8.84 -1.92
C ALA A 88 5.64 7.97 -2.34
N PHE A 89 6.86 8.50 -2.23
CA PHE A 89 8.07 7.75 -2.51
C PHE A 89 8.25 6.53 -1.60
N VAL A 90 8.00 6.71 -0.29
CA VAL A 90 8.06 5.62 0.70
C VAL A 90 7.06 4.52 0.36
N HIS A 91 5.83 4.89 0.02
CA HIS A 91 4.80 3.94 -0.40
C HIS A 91 5.19 3.19 -1.67
N VAL A 92 5.76 3.87 -2.67
CA VAL A 92 6.28 3.21 -3.88
C VAL A 92 7.34 2.17 -3.50
N CYS A 93 8.32 2.52 -2.67
CA CYS A 93 9.36 1.59 -2.24
C CYS A 93 8.77 0.37 -1.52
N ALA A 94 7.88 0.61 -0.57
CA ALA A 94 7.24 -0.44 0.21
C ALA A 94 6.37 -1.37 -0.66
N MET A 95 5.55 -0.80 -1.56
CA MET A 95 4.72 -1.56 -2.49
C MET A 95 5.54 -2.35 -3.51
N LEU A 96 6.68 -1.83 -3.99
CA LEU A 96 7.59 -2.57 -4.87
C LEU A 96 8.14 -3.81 -4.18
N VAL A 97 8.47 -3.73 -2.90
CA VAL A 97 8.91 -4.89 -2.11
C VAL A 97 7.79 -5.93 -1.99
N VAL A 98 6.55 -5.51 -1.69
CA VAL A 98 5.38 -6.41 -1.69
C VAL A 98 5.23 -7.12 -3.03
N SER A 99 5.30 -6.37 -4.12
CA SER A 99 5.22 -6.88 -5.49
C SER A 99 6.28 -7.95 -5.78
N LEU A 100 7.54 -7.67 -5.43
CA LEU A 100 8.65 -8.60 -5.64
C LEU A 100 8.54 -9.85 -4.78
N LEU A 101 8.20 -9.73 -3.49
CA LEU A 101 8.05 -10.86 -2.58
C LEU A 101 6.88 -11.75 -2.99
N TYR A 102 5.76 -11.15 -3.38
CA TYR A 102 4.61 -11.89 -3.86
C TYR A 102 4.95 -12.72 -5.11
N SER A 103 5.52 -12.09 -6.12
CA SER A 103 5.81 -12.76 -7.39
C SER A 103 6.89 -13.83 -7.31
N ARG A 104 7.94 -13.58 -6.52
CA ARG A 104 9.09 -14.50 -6.45
C ARG A 104 8.91 -15.64 -5.46
N ALA A 105 8.28 -15.37 -4.32
CA ALA A 105 8.23 -16.31 -3.21
C ALA A 105 6.83 -16.87 -2.94
N LEU A 106 5.80 -16.01 -2.93
CA LEU A 106 4.50 -16.39 -2.40
C LEU A 106 3.59 -17.02 -3.43
N TYR A 107 3.50 -16.44 -4.62
CA TYR A 107 2.62 -16.93 -5.68
C TYR A 107 2.87 -18.41 -6.01
N ARG A 108 4.15 -18.83 -6.12
CA ARG A 108 4.51 -20.22 -6.43
C ARG A 108 4.17 -21.18 -5.28
N ARG A 109 4.02 -20.69 -4.07
CA ARG A 109 3.70 -21.43 -2.84
C ARG A 109 2.22 -21.34 -2.45
N ALA A 110 1.42 -20.63 -3.24
CA ALA A 110 0.00 -20.39 -2.98
C ALA A 110 -0.85 -21.65 -2.79
N ARG A 111 -0.41 -22.79 -3.38
CA ARG A 111 -1.06 -24.10 -3.19
C ARG A 111 -0.93 -24.66 -1.77
N LYS A 112 0.02 -24.15 -0.97
CA LYS A 112 0.21 -24.53 0.43
C LYS A 112 -0.32 -23.40 1.32
N THR A 113 -1.61 -23.44 1.60
CA THR A 113 -2.36 -22.36 2.28
C THR A 113 -1.64 -21.82 3.54
N GLY A 114 -1.17 -22.69 4.42
CA GLY A 114 -0.49 -22.25 5.65
C GLY A 114 0.81 -21.48 5.37
N ILE A 115 1.63 -21.97 4.43
CA ILE A 115 2.89 -21.30 4.04
C ILE A 115 2.59 -19.95 3.38
N PHE A 116 1.54 -19.90 2.55
CA PHE A 116 1.12 -18.66 1.93
C PHE A 116 0.70 -17.63 2.97
N VAL A 117 -0.17 -17.98 3.91
CA VAL A 117 -0.66 -17.05 4.95
C VAL A 117 0.51 -16.49 5.75
N VAL A 118 1.37 -17.35 6.27
CA VAL A 118 2.54 -16.91 7.05
C VAL A 118 3.45 -15.99 6.22
N GLY A 119 3.75 -16.39 4.98
CA GLY A 119 4.58 -15.59 4.08
C GLY A 119 3.93 -14.25 3.71
N TRP A 120 2.61 -14.22 3.53
CA TRP A 120 1.88 -12.98 3.26
C TRP A 120 1.89 -12.02 4.45
N TRP A 121 1.63 -12.52 5.64
CA TRP A 121 1.72 -11.72 6.87
C TRP A 121 3.12 -11.17 7.11
N LEU A 122 4.16 -11.97 6.86
CA LEU A 122 5.54 -11.49 6.91
C LEU A 122 5.81 -10.40 5.87
N THR A 123 5.26 -10.53 4.67
CA THR A 123 5.39 -9.51 3.61
C THR A 123 4.74 -8.20 4.02
N ILE A 124 3.53 -8.24 4.59
CA ILE A 124 2.85 -7.05 5.12
C ILE A 124 3.62 -6.49 6.33
N GLY A 125 4.19 -7.36 7.18
CA GLY A 125 5.05 -6.93 8.28
C GLY A 125 6.31 -6.19 7.80
N ILE A 126 6.96 -6.67 6.72
CA ILE A 126 8.09 -5.98 6.09
C ILE A 126 7.64 -4.63 5.53
N TYR A 127 6.51 -4.58 4.84
CA TYR A 127 5.92 -3.35 4.32
C TYR A 127 5.77 -2.30 5.42
N TYR A 128 5.10 -2.63 6.54
CA TYR A 128 4.85 -1.68 7.63
C TYR A 128 6.11 -1.38 8.45
N TYR A 129 6.73 -2.40 9.02
CA TYR A 129 7.71 -2.23 10.09
C TYR A 129 9.14 -2.04 9.62
N LEU A 130 9.51 -2.51 8.44
CA LEU A 130 10.88 -2.36 7.94
C LEU A 130 11.02 -1.23 6.92
N ILE A 131 9.93 -0.80 6.28
CA ILE A 131 10.02 0.20 5.23
C ILE A 131 9.16 1.43 5.58
N LEU A 132 7.84 1.26 5.67
CA LEU A 132 6.92 2.38 5.81
C LEU A 132 7.20 3.20 7.08
N LEU A 133 7.09 2.57 8.25
CA LEU A 133 7.20 3.29 9.52
C LEU A 133 8.57 3.92 9.79
N PRO A 134 9.72 3.25 9.57
CA PRO A 134 11.01 3.89 9.76
C PRO A 134 11.20 5.13 8.91
N LEU A 135 10.79 5.06 7.64
CA LEU A 135 10.93 6.18 6.71
C LEU A 135 9.95 7.31 7.02
N GLN A 136 8.71 7.01 7.39
CA GLN A 136 7.75 8.02 7.85
C GLN A 136 8.23 8.76 9.10
N VAL A 137 8.78 8.06 10.08
CA VAL A 137 9.37 8.69 11.28
C VAL A 137 10.49 9.67 10.91
N VAL A 138 11.35 9.29 9.96
CA VAL A 138 12.43 10.17 9.47
C VAL A 138 11.85 11.41 8.77
N ILE A 139 10.89 11.22 7.88
CA ILE A 139 10.26 12.32 7.12
C ILE A 139 9.57 13.32 8.05
N LEU A 140 8.77 12.81 9.00
CA LEU A 140 8.03 13.66 9.92
C LEU A 140 8.96 14.47 10.84
N ASN A 141 9.99 13.85 11.39
CA ASN A 141 10.96 14.56 12.22
C ASN A 141 11.82 15.54 11.43
N TYR A 142 12.05 15.28 10.13
CA TYR A 142 12.76 16.23 9.26
C TYR A 142 11.86 17.43 8.92
N ALA A 143 10.59 17.17 8.61
CA ALA A 143 9.64 18.23 8.28
C ALA A 143 9.23 19.08 9.49
N ASP A 144 9.05 18.46 10.66
CA ASP A 144 8.76 19.12 11.93
C ASP A 144 9.63 18.54 13.04
N PRO A 145 10.78 19.15 13.34
CA PRO A 145 11.66 18.68 14.42
C PRO A 145 10.99 18.66 15.81
N GLY A 146 9.92 19.45 16.01
CA GLY A 146 9.14 19.49 17.24
C GLY A 146 8.14 18.35 17.37
N PHE A 147 7.86 17.62 16.30
CA PHE A 147 6.87 16.54 16.30
C PHE A 147 7.27 15.37 17.21
N GLY A 148 8.59 15.10 17.34
CA GLY A 148 9.10 14.07 18.26
C GLY A 148 8.66 12.65 17.96
N ALA A 149 8.42 12.33 16.67
CA ALA A 149 8.04 11.00 16.23
C ALA A 149 9.12 9.96 16.61
N THR A 150 8.71 8.87 17.24
CA THR A 150 9.59 7.74 17.53
C THR A 150 9.06 6.47 16.91
N TYR A 151 9.97 5.60 16.44
CA TYR A 151 9.57 4.32 15.85
C TYR A 151 8.70 3.46 16.81
N PRO A 152 9.03 3.29 18.11
CA PRO A 152 8.17 2.52 19.01
C PRO A 152 6.75 3.07 19.18
N SER A 153 6.60 4.39 19.17
CA SER A 153 5.28 5.03 19.26
C SER A 153 4.45 4.75 18.02
N PHE A 154 5.05 4.93 16.84
CA PHE A 154 4.40 4.63 15.57
C PHE A 154 4.09 3.15 15.42
N ALA A 155 5.00 2.25 15.77
CA ALA A 155 4.79 0.82 15.71
C ALA A 155 3.56 0.36 16.52
N LYS A 156 3.33 0.98 17.70
CA LYS A 156 2.13 0.70 18.51
C LYS A 156 0.85 1.22 17.85
N ILE A 157 0.89 2.43 17.30
CA ILE A 157 -0.29 3.06 16.66
C ILE A 157 -0.69 2.26 15.40
N PHE A 158 0.27 1.83 14.59
CA PHE A 158 0.01 1.13 13.33
C PHE A 158 -0.15 -0.39 13.48
N PHE A 159 0.03 -0.95 14.69
CA PHE A 159 -0.15 -2.39 14.90
C PHE A 159 -1.55 -2.91 14.56
N PRO A 160 -2.66 -2.25 14.96
CA PRO A 160 -3.99 -2.66 14.56
C PRO A 160 -4.21 -2.56 13.04
N GLU A 161 -3.66 -1.55 12.39
CA GLU A 161 -3.74 -1.37 10.95
C GLU A 161 -3.00 -2.48 10.20
N PHE A 162 -1.79 -2.83 10.64
CA PHE A 162 -1.06 -3.99 10.15
C PHE A 162 -1.88 -5.27 10.24
N LEU A 163 -2.44 -5.58 11.42
CA LEU A 163 -3.25 -6.77 11.63
C LEU A 163 -4.48 -6.78 10.71
N GLY A 164 -5.16 -5.65 10.62
CA GLY A 164 -6.33 -5.49 9.77
C GLY A 164 -6.00 -5.67 8.30
N THR A 165 -4.97 -4.99 7.81
CA THR A 165 -4.52 -5.11 6.42
C THR A 165 -4.10 -6.54 6.09
N ALA A 166 -3.29 -7.19 6.93
CA ALA A 166 -2.85 -8.56 6.72
C ALA A 166 -4.04 -9.55 6.71
N THR A 167 -5.00 -9.38 7.63
CA THR A 167 -6.19 -10.24 7.71
C THR A 167 -7.10 -10.04 6.52
N ILE A 168 -7.49 -8.80 6.24
CA ILE A 168 -8.46 -8.49 5.17
C ILE A 168 -7.90 -8.85 3.80
N THR A 169 -6.65 -8.51 3.52
CA THR A 169 -6.02 -8.88 2.25
C THR A 169 -5.89 -10.39 2.09
N THR A 170 -5.65 -11.13 3.18
CA THR A 170 -5.67 -12.60 3.18
C THR A 170 -7.06 -13.14 2.83
N LEU A 171 -8.11 -12.62 3.44
CA LEU A 171 -9.50 -13.03 3.16
C LEU A 171 -9.88 -12.72 1.71
N ILE A 172 -9.58 -11.51 1.23
CA ILE A 172 -9.83 -11.12 -0.15
C ILE A 172 -9.07 -12.05 -1.11
N TRP A 173 -7.81 -12.35 -0.82
CA TRP A 173 -7.01 -13.24 -1.65
C TRP A 173 -7.67 -14.62 -1.76
N PHE A 174 -8.16 -15.22 -0.67
CA PHE A 174 -8.86 -16.50 -0.73
C PHE A 174 -10.23 -16.42 -1.41
N ALA A 175 -10.90 -15.28 -1.35
CA ALA A 175 -12.17 -15.07 -2.04
C ALA A 175 -12.00 -14.89 -3.56
N LEU A 176 -10.82 -14.47 -4.01
CA LEU A 176 -10.56 -14.31 -5.43
C LEU A 176 -10.48 -15.66 -6.15
N PRO A 177 -11.08 -15.80 -7.34
CA PRO A 177 -10.89 -16.99 -8.18
C PRO A 177 -9.40 -17.26 -8.48
N ALA A 178 -9.00 -18.52 -8.49
CA ALA A 178 -7.61 -18.96 -8.64
C ALA A 178 -6.88 -18.35 -9.86
N ARG A 179 -7.63 -18.03 -10.94
CA ARG A 179 -7.08 -17.38 -12.13
C ARG A 179 -6.50 -15.98 -11.87
N TYR A 180 -6.97 -15.29 -10.82
CA TYR A 180 -6.49 -13.96 -10.43
C TYR A 180 -5.33 -14.00 -9.44
N HIS A 181 -5.02 -15.16 -8.86
CA HIS A 181 -3.87 -15.29 -7.95
C HIS A 181 -2.54 -15.17 -8.68
N ARG A 182 -2.54 -15.40 -9.99
CA ARG A 182 -1.33 -15.32 -10.80
C ARG A 182 -1.00 -13.86 -11.11
N PRO A 183 0.20 -13.38 -10.73
CA PRO A 183 0.58 -12.02 -11.06
C PRO A 183 0.65 -11.86 -12.59
N GLN A 184 -0.21 -11.02 -13.15
CA GLN A 184 -0.35 -10.83 -14.59
C GLN A 184 0.94 -10.32 -15.26
N TRP A 185 1.85 -9.79 -14.47
CA TRP A 185 3.10 -9.20 -14.92
C TRP A 185 4.33 -10.13 -14.85
N VAL A 186 4.22 -11.31 -14.20
CA VAL A 186 5.35 -12.26 -14.06
C VAL A 186 5.61 -13.04 -15.35
N GLU A 187 4.61 -13.17 -16.19
CA GLU A 187 4.73 -13.88 -17.47
C GLU A 187 5.00 -12.95 -18.65
N SER A 188 5.21 -11.73 -18.33
CA SER A 188 5.54 -10.73 -19.33
C SER A 188 7.05 -10.67 -19.63
#